data_1e423d4c63ced55aa9d492b3c978cf08
#
_entry.id   1e423d4c63ced55aa9d492b3c978cf08
#
_cell.length_a   1.000
_cell.length_b   1.000
_cell.length_c   1.000
_cell.angle_alpha   90.00
_cell.angle_beta   90.00
_cell.angle_gamma   90.00
#
_symmetry.space_group_name_H-M   'P 1'
#
loop_
_entity.id
_entity.type
_entity.pdbx_description
1 polymer ?
#
loop_
_entity_poly.entity_id
_entity_poly.type
_entity_poly.pdbx_seq_one_letter_code
_entity_poly.pdbx_strand_id
1 'polypeptide(L)'
;MDYIVTTLDNLIHQTAFFNLTWGNYLMIVVACVFLYLAIAKEFEPLLLLPIAFGMLLVNIYPDIMMHIEDSPNGTGGLLYYFYLLDEWAIMPSLIFMGVGAMTDFGPLIANPKSFLLGAAAQFGIFAAYFGAIAMGFNDKAAAAISIIGGADGPTSIFLAGKLGQTALLGPIAVAAYSYMSLVPIIQPPIMKLLTTEKERKIKMGQLRPVSKLE
;
A
#
# COMPACT_ATOMS: atom_id res chain seq x y z
N MET A 1 14.69 37.64 -31.83
CA MET A 1 15.01 37.34 -30.42
C MET A 1 13.74 37.00 -29.63
N ASP A 2 12.65 37.68 -29.91
CA ASP A 2 11.36 37.50 -29.21
C ASP A 2 10.78 36.06 -29.32
N TYR A 3 10.91 35.43 -30.49
CA TYR A 3 10.42 34.06 -30.68
C TYR A 3 11.14 33.04 -29.78
N ILE A 4 12.46 33.17 -29.62
CA ILE A 4 13.25 32.28 -28.75
C ILE A 4 12.89 32.53 -27.29
N VAL A 5 12.73 33.79 -26.89
CA VAL A 5 12.34 34.14 -25.52
C VAL A 5 10.93 33.61 -25.22
N THR A 6 9.97 33.80 -26.11
CA THR A 6 8.60 33.29 -25.97
C THR A 6 8.57 31.76 -25.94
N THR A 7 9.39 31.10 -26.76
CA THR A 7 9.47 29.63 -26.76
C THR A 7 10.09 29.10 -25.48
N LEU A 8 11.12 29.75 -24.95
CA LEU A 8 11.74 29.40 -23.68
C LEU A 8 10.78 29.65 -22.51
N ASP A 9 10.07 30.77 -22.51
CA ASP A 9 9.07 31.11 -21.51
C ASP A 9 7.93 30.07 -21.50
N ASN A 10 7.41 29.73 -22.68
CA ASN A 10 6.41 28.68 -22.82
C ASN A 10 6.93 27.31 -22.35
N LEU A 11 8.17 26.95 -22.67
CA LEU A 11 8.77 25.70 -22.18
C LEU A 11 8.89 25.68 -20.64
N ILE A 12 9.29 26.79 -20.04
CA ILE A 12 9.40 26.93 -18.59
C ILE A 12 8.03 26.82 -17.94
N HIS A 13 7.02 27.52 -18.45
CA HIS A 13 5.65 27.50 -17.91
C HIS A 13 4.90 26.19 -18.21
N GLN A 14 5.28 25.43 -19.23
CA GLN A 14 4.76 24.09 -19.50
C GLN A 14 5.43 23.00 -18.67
N THR A 15 6.54 23.29 -17.96
CA THR A 15 7.11 22.31 -17.04
C THR A 15 6.19 22.08 -15.86
N ALA A 16 5.96 20.83 -15.51
CA ALA A 16 5.12 20.43 -14.39
C ALA A 16 5.51 21.14 -13.07
N PHE A 17 6.80 21.41 -12.89
CA PHE A 17 7.32 21.99 -11.63
C PHE A 17 6.70 23.36 -11.26
N PHE A 18 6.31 24.20 -12.19
CA PHE A 18 5.71 25.50 -11.86
C PHE A 18 4.23 25.43 -11.50
N ASN A 19 3.58 24.32 -11.84
CA ASN A 19 2.13 24.13 -11.60
C ASN A 19 1.86 23.26 -10.37
N LEU A 20 2.90 22.77 -9.66
CA LEU A 20 2.77 21.89 -8.52
C LEU A 20 2.38 22.66 -7.26
N THR A 21 1.54 22.06 -6.44
CA THR A 21 1.22 22.54 -5.09
C THR A 21 2.32 22.19 -4.11
N TRP A 22 2.37 22.88 -2.97
CA TRP A 22 3.30 22.53 -1.88
C TRP A 22 3.15 21.06 -1.43
N GLY A 23 1.93 20.52 -1.44
CA GLY A 23 1.66 19.12 -1.15
C GLY A 23 2.38 18.16 -2.10
N ASN A 24 2.40 18.46 -3.40
CA ASN A 24 3.12 17.65 -4.39
C ASN A 24 4.62 17.61 -4.11
N TYR A 25 5.23 18.76 -3.78
CA TYR A 25 6.66 18.80 -3.44
C TYR A 25 6.97 17.94 -2.21
N LEU A 26 6.15 18.03 -1.17
CA LEU A 26 6.29 17.21 0.02
C LEU A 26 6.20 15.72 -0.32
N MET A 27 5.21 15.33 -1.13
CA MET A 27 5.02 13.93 -1.53
C MET A 27 6.11 13.42 -2.47
N ILE A 28 6.72 14.27 -3.29
CA ILE A 28 7.91 13.92 -4.08
C ILE A 28 9.09 13.57 -3.14
N VAL A 29 9.30 14.37 -2.09
CA VAL A 29 10.35 14.07 -1.10
C VAL A 29 10.06 12.73 -0.39
N VAL A 30 8.81 12.48 0.02
CA VAL A 30 8.41 11.21 0.64
C VAL A 30 8.64 10.04 -0.33
N ALA A 31 8.26 10.19 -1.60
CA ALA A 31 8.50 9.18 -2.62
C ALA A 31 9.99 8.89 -2.81
N CYS A 32 10.85 9.92 -2.83
CA CYS A 32 12.30 9.75 -2.91
C CYS A 32 12.87 9.01 -1.69
N VAL A 33 12.35 9.28 -0.49
CA VAL A 33 12.73 8.55 0.74
C VAL A 33 12.33 7.08 0.61
N PHE A 34 11.12 6.78 0.14
CA PHE A 34 10.68 5.40 -0.08
C PHE A 34 11.50 4.68 -1.14
N LEU A 35 11.87 5.36 -2.24
CA LEU A 35 12.78 4.80 -3.24
C LEU A 35 14.15 4.46 -2.62
N TYR A 36 14.69 5.36 -1.80
CA TYR A 36 15.94 5.11 -1.09
C TYR A 36 15.83 3.90 -0.16
N LEU A 37 14.74 3.77 0.60
CA LEU A 37 14.50 2.63 1.50
C LEU A 37 14.37 1.33 0.70
N ALA A 38 13.66 1.34 -0.41
CA ALA A 38 13.48 0.17 -1.27
C ALA A 38 14.79 -0.30 -1.91
N ILE A 39 15.57 0.65 -2.47
CA ILE A 39 16.77 0.33 -3.26
C ILE A 39 18.00 0.14 -2.38
N ALA A 40 18.27 1.08 -1.47
CA ALA A 40 19.51 1.09 -0.68
C ALA A 40 19.42 0.27 0.61
N LYS A 41 18.21 0.11 1.16
CA LYS A 41 17.95 -0.65 2.39
C LYS A 41 17.27 -1.99 2.14
N GLU A 42 16.87 -2.27 0.90
CA GLU A 42 16.22 -3.52 0.47
C GLU A 42 14.94 -3.84 1.26
N PHE A 43 14.20 -2.78 1.70
CA PHE A 43 12.94 -2.94 2.42
C PHE A 43 11.81 -3.28 1.43
N GLU A 44 11.45 -4.55 1.37
CA GLU A 44 10.40 -5.09 0.50
C GLU A 44 10.38 -4.42 -0.89
N PRO A 45 11.47 -4.52 -1.68
CA PRO A 45 11.60 -3.77 -2.92
C PRO A 45 10.51 -4.10 -3.94
N LEU A 46 9.94 -5.31 -3.91
CA LEU A 46 8.84 -5.71 -4.79
C LEU A 46 7.53 -4.95 -4.52
N LEU A 47 7.35 -4.43 -3.31
CA LEU A 47 6.18 -3.63 -2.93
C LEU A 47 6.52 -2.13 -2.91
N LEU A 48 7.58 -1.75 -2.18
CA LEU A 48 7.86 -0.36 -1.89
C LEU A 48 8.33 0.42 -3.12
N LEU A 49 9.08 -0.22 -4.03
CA LEU A 49 9.59 0.45 -5.23
C LEU A 49 8.48 0.86 -6.20
N PRO A 50 7.51 -0.01 -6.58
CA PRO A 50 6.39 0.40 -7.42
C PRO A 50 5.51 1.47 -6.77
N ILE A 51 5.27 1.39 -5.44
CA ILE A 51 4.50 2.39 -4.69
C ILE A 51 5.18 3.75 -4.78
N ALA A 52 6.47 3.80 -4.44
CA ALA A 52 7.24 5.03 -4.43
C ALA A 52 7.35 5.63 -5.84
N PHE A 53 7.52 4.81 -6.86
CA PHE A 53 7.55 5.25 -8.25
C PHE A 53 6.21 5.80 -8.71
N GLY A 54 5.09 5.13 -8.38
CA GLY A 54 3.74 5.61 -8.66
C GLY A 54 3.45 6.95 -7.96
N MET A 55 3.82 7.07 -6.68
CA MET A 55 3.73 8.33 -5.93
C MET A 55 4.54 9.44 -6.61
N LEU A 56 5.75 9.14 -7.07
CA LEU A 56 6.61 10.10 -7.76
C LEU A 56 5.95 10.58 -9.06
N LEU A 57 5.46 9.65 -9.90
CA LEU A 57 4.79 9.97 -11.16
C LEU A 57 3.57 10.87 -10.98
N VAL A 58 2.68 10.51 -10.07
CA VAL A 58 1.43 11.27 -9.83
C VAL A 58 1.72 12.66 -9.25
N ASN A 59 2.75 12.80 -8.44
CA ASN A 59 3.09 14.09 -7.85
C ASN A 59 3.94 14.98 -8.77
N ILE A 60 4.70 14.43 -9.73
CA ILE A 60 5.37 15.20 -10.78
C ILE A 60 4.40 15.62 -11.88
N TYR A 61 3.48 14.73 -12.25
CA TYR A 61 2.51 14.95 -13.33
C TYR A 61 1.10 14.51 -12.89
N PRO A 62 0.38 15.36 -12.14
CA PRO A 62 -0.96 15.03 -11.62
C PRO A 62 -1.99 14.65 -12.70
N ASP A 63 -1.87 15.20 -13.90
CA ASP A 63 -2.79 14.93 -15.01
C ASP A 63 -2.80 13.47 -15.47
N ILE A 64 -1.77 12.68 -15.09
CA ILE A 64 -1.74 11.24 -15.35
C ILE A 64 -2.87 10.48 -14.63
N MET A 65 -3.44 11.10 -13.57
CA MET A 65 -4.59 10.61 -12.81
C MET A 65 -5.88 11.41 -13.08
N MET A 66 -5.89 12.29 -14.09
CA MET A 66 -7.04 13.14 -14.41
C MET A 66 -8.27 12.29 -14.71
N HIS A 67 -9.39 12.62 -14.11
CA HIS A 67 -10.68 11.98 -14.38
C HIS A 67 -11.16 12.30 -15.80
N ILE A 68 -11.95 11.40 -16.39
CA ILE A 68 -12.49 11.57 -17.74
C ILE A 68 -13.35 12.86 -17.82
N GLU A 69 -14.11 13.15 -16.75
CA GLU A 69 -14.99 14.32 -16.66
C GLU A 69 -14.23 15.66 -16.63
N ASP A 70 -13.02 15.65 -16.07
CA ASP A 70 -12.18 16.85 -15.93
C ASP A 70 -11.28 17.09 -17.16
N SER A 71 -11.20 16.11 -18.06
CA SER A 71 -10.30 16.15 -19.21
C SER A 71 -10.88 16.99 -20.35
N PRO A 72 -10.14 17.98 -20.88
CA PRO A 72 -10.57 18.79 -22.02
C PRO A 72 -10.92 17.99 -23.28
N ASN A 73 -10.30 16.83 -23.44
CA ASN A 73 -10.43 15.95 -24.60
C ASN A 73 -11.39 14.77 -24.37
N GLY A 74 -12.05 14.68 -23.20
CA GLY A 74 -12.91 13.56 -22.83
C GLY A 74 -12.15 12.22 -22.64
N THR A 75 -10.83 12.28 -22.50
CA THR A 75 -9.98 11.11 -22.23
C THR A 75 -9.30 11.29 -20.88
N GLY A 76 -9.47 10.35 -19.95
CA GLY A 76 -8.81 10.39 -18.66
C GLY A 76 -7.29 10.17 -18.75
N GLY A 77 -6.60 10.42 -17.66
CA GLY A 77 -5.18 10.10 -17.52
C GLY A 77 -4.91 8.59 -17.58
N LEU A 78 -3.71 8.21 -18.00
CA LEU A 78 -3.36 6.79 -18.16
C LEU A 78 -3.56 5.99 -16.88
N LEU A 79 -3.07 6.50 -15.74
CA LEU A 79 -3.19 5.79 -14.46
C LEU A 79 -4.61 5.80 -13.92
N TYR A 80 -5.46 6.73 -14.33
CA TYR A 80 -6.87 6.74 -13.97
C TYR A 80 -7.61 5.48 -14.47
N TYR A 81 -7.29 4.98 -15.66
CA TYR A 81 -7.89 3.74 -16.16
C TYR A 81 -7.48 2.51 -15.33
N PHE A 82 -6.25 2.46 -14.85
CA PHE A 82 -5.83 1.41 -13.91
C PHE A 82 -6.53 1.56 -12.54
N TYR A 83 -6.72 2.80 -12.07
CA TYR A 83 -7.46 3.08 -10.84
C TYR A 83 -8.91 2.62 -10.92
N LEU A 84 -9.58 2.75 -12.07
CA LEU A 84 -10.93 2.21 -12.27
C LEU A 84 -11.00 0.70 -12.05
N LEU A 85 -9.97 -0.05 -12.42
CA LEU A 85 -9.91 -1.49 -12.16
C LEU A 85 -9.82 -1.81 -10.66
N ASP A 86 -9.19 -0.93 -9.88
CA ASP A 86 -9.19 -1.04 -8.42
C ASP A 86 -10.57 -0.68 -7.83
N GLU A 87 -11.19 0.39 -8.30
CA GLU A 87 -12.51 0.83 -7.86
C GLU A 87 -13.59 -0.22 -8.15
N TRP A 88 -13.49 -0.91 -9.27
CA TRP A 88 -14.37 -2.03 -9.64
C TRP A 88 -14.02 -3.34 -8.94
N ALA A 89 -13.01 -3.34 -8.06
CA ALA A 89 -12.54 -4.51 -7.33
C ALA A 89 -12.01 -5.66 -8.24
N ILE A 90 -11.65 -5.37 -9.48
CA ILE A 90 -11.08 -6.34 -10.43
C ILE A 90 -9.62 -6.62 -10.04
N MET A 91 -8.80 -5.58 -9.89
CA MET A 91 -7.37 -5.74 -9.54
C MET A 91 -7.16 -6.43 -8.20
N PRO A 92 -7.85 -6.04 -7.10
CA PRO A 92 -7.72 -6.76 -5.83
C PRO A 92 -8.08 -8.24 -5.93
N SER A 93 -9.13 -8.59 -6.68
CA SER A 93 -9.53 -9.99 -6.88
C SER A 93 -8.45 -10.80 -7.63
N LEU A 94 -7.81 -10.21 -8.65
CA LEU A 94 -6.70 -10.85 -9.37
C LEU A 94 -5.47 -11.02 -8.48
N ILE A 95 -5.17 -10.02 -7.62
CA ILE A 95 -4.06 -10.09 -6.66
C ILE A 95 -4.31 -11.23 -5.66
N PHE A 96 -5.52 -11.35 -5.12
CA PHE A 96 -5.88 -12.47 -4.22
C PHE A 96 -5.68 -13.83 -4.89
N MET A 97 -6.12 -13.96 -6.13
CA MET A 97 -5.93 -15.19 -6.88
C MET A 97 -4.43 -15.50 -7.07
N GLY A 98 -3.62 -14.50 -7.42
CA GLY A 98 -2.18 -14.65 -7.58
C GLY A 98 -1.47 -15.03 -6.28
N VAL A 99 -1.75 -14.30 -5.19
CA VAL A 99 -1.20 -14.58 -3.85
C VAL A 99 -1.60 -15.98 -3.39
N GLY A 100 -2.89 -16.35 -3.55
CA GLY A 100 -3.38 -17.69 -3.18
C GLY A 100 -2.69 -18.80 -3.96
N ALA A 101 -2.43 -18.60 -5.25
CA ALA A 101 -1.72 -19.57 -6.08
C ALA A 101 -0.24 -19.75 -5.71
N MET A 102 0.39 -18.69 -5.15
CA MET A 102 1.80 -18.69 -4.74
C MET A 102 2.01 -19.11 -3.28
N THR A 103 0.93 -19.18 -2.48
CA THR A 103 1.03 -19.47 -1.05
C THR A 103 1.36 -20.93 -0.79
N ASP A 104 2.43 -21.20 -0.03
CA ASP A 104 2.75 -22.51 0.49
C ASP A 104 2.01 -22.76 1.81
N PHE A 105 0.98 -23.58 1.78
CA PHE A 105 0.21 -23.98 2.96
C PHE A 105 0.86 -25.10 3.77
N GLY A 106 1.94 -25.71 3.30
CA GLY A 106 2.64 -26.80 3.97
C GLY A 106 2.98 -26.50 5.44
N PRO A 107 3.62 -25.36 5.76
CA PRO A 107 3.94 -25.00 7.16
C PRO A 107 2.72 -24.86 8.05
N LEU A 108 1.61 -24.35 7.54
CA LEU A 108 0.36 -24.19 8.27
C LEU A 108 -0.29 -25.55 8.60
N ILE A 109 -0.33 -26.45 7.61
CA ILE A 109 -0.85 -27.82 7.78
C ILE A 109 0.04 -28.61 8.73
N ALA A 110 1.37 -28.44 8.62
CA ALA A 110 2.33 -29.10 9.49
C ALA A 110 2.19 -28.68 10.97
N ASN A 111 1.85 -27.41 11.21
CA ASN A 111 1.65 -26.86 12.56
C ASN A 111 0.37 -26.01 12.65
N PRO A 112 -0.80 -26.63 12.88
CA PRO A 112 -2.08 -25.91 12.94
C PRO A 112 -2.15 -24.82 14.02
N LYS A 113 -1.29 -24.88 15.07
CA LYS A 113 -1.22 -23.82 16.09
C LYS A 113 -0.85 -22.46 15.52
N SER A 114 -0.27 -22.42 14.33
CA SER A 114 0.05 -21.18 13.60
C SER A 114 -1.21 -20.35 13.26
N PHE A 115 -2.40 -20.94 13.25
CA PHE A 115 -3.66 -20.19 13.14
C PHE A 115 -3.86 -19.15 14.24
N LEU A 116 -3.27 -19.37 15.43
CA LEU A 116 -3.34 -18.41 16.53
C LEU A 116 -2.65 -17.08 16.19
N LEU A 117 -1.65 -17.10 15.29
CA LEU A 117 -1.01 -15.87 14.80
C LEU A 117 -1.99 -15.04 13.96
N GLY A 118 -2.83 -15.69 13.15
CA GLY A 118 -3.91 -15.01 12.44
C GLY A 118 -4.95 -14.40 13.39
N ALA A 119 -5.30 -15.11 14.47
CA ALA A 119 -6.19 -14.57 15.50
C ALA A 119 -5.59 -13.33 16.19
N ALA A 120 -4.27 -13.30 16.42
CA ALA A 120 -3.58 -12.13 16.96
C ALA A 120 -3.62 -10.94 15.99
N ALA A 121 -3.50 -11.17 14.67
CA ALA A 121 -3.64 -10.14 13.66
C ALA A 121 -5.05 -9.52 13.66
N GLN A 122 -6.11 -10.32 13.88
CA GLN A 122 -7.48 -9.82 14.00
C GLN A 122 -7.63 -8.84 15.17
N PHE A 123 -6.92 -9.03 16.27
CA PHE A 123 -6.94 -8.08 17.39
C PHE A 123 -6.41 -6.70 16.94
N GLY A 124 -5.40 -6.64 16.07
CA GLY A 124 -4.90 -5.39 15.48
C GLY A 124 -5.97 -4.66 14.66
N ILE A 125 -6.77 -5.42 13.88
CA ILE A 125 -7.88 -4.86 13.09
C ILE A 125 -8.93 -4.21 14.02
N PHE A 126 -9.35 -4.91 15.08
CA PHE A 126 -10.32 -4.35 16.03
C PHE A 126 -9.77 -3.12 16.75
N ALA A 127 -8.52 -3.14 17.16
CA ALA A 127 -7.88 -1.98 17.79
C ALA A 127 -7.86 -0.76 16.85
N ALA A 128 -7.52 -0.97 15.57
CA ALA A 128 -7.55 0.08 14.56
C ALA A 128 -8.98 0.60 14.30
N TYR A 129 -9.99 -0.29 14.30
CA TYR A 129 -11.39 0.10 14.15
C TYR A 129 -11.84 1.05 15.28
N PHE A 130 -11.63 0.66 16.53
CA PHE A 130 -11.98 1.51 17.66
C PHE A 130 -11.18 2.82 17.68
N GLY A 131 -9.91 2.77 17.26
CA GLY A 131 -9.10 3.97 17.09
C GLY A 131 -9.69 4.94 16.05
N ALA A 132 -10.12 4.42 14.89
CA ALA A 132 -10.74 5.22 13.84
C ALA A 132 -12.07 5.83 14.29
N ILE A 133 -12.92 5.07 14.99
CA ILE A 133 -14.17 5.59 15.59
C ILE A 133 -13.86 6.70 16.60
N ALA A 134 -12.86 6.52 17.46
CA ALA A 134 -12.46 7.53 18.42
C ALA A 134 -11.93 8.82 17.75
N MET A 135 -11.38 8.73 16.55
CA MET A 135 -10.98 9.88 15.74
C MET A 135 -12.13 10.54 14.98
N GLY A 136 -13.36 10.00 15.06
CA GLY A 136 -14.56 10.59 14.46
C GLY A 136 -14.89 10.10 13.05
N PHE A 137 -14.27 9.04 12.57
CA PHE A 137 -14.66 8.41 11.30
C PHE A 137 -16.00 7.69 11.45
N ASN A 138 -16.79 7.65 10.37
CA ASN A 138 -18.01 6.86 10.35
C ASN A 138 -17.71 5.36 10.30
N ASP A 139 -18.70 4.51 10.63
CA ASP A 139 -18.52 3.06 10.74
C ASP A 139 -17.92 2.41 9.48
N LYS A 140 -18.37 2.84 8.28
CA LYS A 140 -17.86 2.29 7.02
C LYS A 140 -16.42 2.69 6.75
N ALA A 141 -16.08 3.97 7.00
CA ALA A 141 -14.71 4.44 6.87
C ALA A 141 -13.80 3.79 7.92
N ALA A 142 -14.26 3.70 9.18
CA ALA A 142 -13.52 3.03 10.24
C ALA A 142 -13.28 1.54 9.91
N ALA A 143 -14.26 0.84 9.36
CA ALA A 143 -14.09 -0.53 8.91
C ALA A 143 -13.08 -0.66 7.76
N ALA A 144 -13.12 0.25 6.78
CA ALA A 144 -12.15 0.27 5.68
C ALA A 144 -10.72 0.56 6.17
N ILE A 145 -10.56 1.50 7.10
CA ILE A 145 -9.27 1.85 7.71
C ILE A 145 -8.74 0.70 8.57
N SER A 146 -9.61 0.02 9.31
CA SER A 146 -9.22 -1.01 10.28
C SER A 146 -8.50 -2.20 9.67
N ILE A 147 -8.84 -2.57 8.44
CA ILE A 147 -8.22 -3.70 7.73
C ILE A 147 -6.72 -3.50 7.51
N ILE A 148 -6.23 -2.26 7.47
CA ILE A 148 -4.79 -1.98 7.43
C ILE A 148 -4.06 -2.66 8.59
N GLY A 149 -4.69 -2.76 9.76
CA GLY A 149 -4.14 -3.46 10.93
C GLY A 149 -3.89 -4.96 10.73
N GLY A 150 -4.51 -5.58 9.72
CA GLY A 150 -4.25 -6.96 9.33
C GLY A 150 -3.03 -7.17 8.45
N ALA A 151 -2.37 -6.09 8.03
CA ALA A 151 -1.20 -6.10 7.13
C ALA A 151 -1.47 -6.83 5.80
N ASP A 152 -2.67 -6.62 5.23
CA ASP A 152 -3.09 -7.19 3.95
C ASP A 152 -3.57 -6.08 3.01
N GLY A 153 -2.70 -5.65 2.11
CA GLY A 153 -2.95 -4.57 1.17
C GLY A 153 -4.15 -4.83 0.25
N PRO A 154 -4.20 -5.97 -0.46
CA PRO A 154 -5.30 -6.31 -1.36
C PRO A 154 -6.67 -6.32 -0.67
N THR A 155 -6.76 -6.88 0.55
CA THR A 155 -8.00 -6.89 1.35
C THR A 155 -8.44 -5.46 1.71
N SER A 156 -7.49 -4.60 2.04
CA SER A 156 -7.76 -3.20 2.40
C SER A 156 -8.42 -2.44 1.24
N ILE A 157 -7.89 -2.59 0.04
CA ILE A 157 -8.44 -1.97 -1.18
C ILE A 157 -9.82 -2.56 -1.49
N PHE A 158 -9.93 -3.90 -1.51
CA PHE A 158 -11.18 -4.60 -1.79
C PHE A 158 -12.30 -4.15 -0.85
N LEU A 159 -12.04 -4.10 0.45
CA LEU A 159 -13.03 -3.71 1.44
C LEU A 159 -13.41 -2.24 1.31
N ALA A 160 -12.46 -1.34 1.07
CA ALA A 160 -12.74 0.08 0.85
C ALA A 160 -13.67 0.30 -0.35
N GLY A 161 -13.40 -0.36 -1.47
CA GLY A 161 -14.27 -0.34 -2.64
C GLY A 161 -15.66 -0.94 -2.35
N LYS A 162 -15.71 -2.10 -1.70
CA LYS A 162 -16.97 -2.79 -1.35
C LYS A 162 -17.86 -1.99 -0.41
N LEU A 163 -17.28 -1.21 0.49
CA LEU A 163 -17.99 -0.30 1.42
C LEU A 163 -18.33 1.05 0.79
N GLY A 164 -17.98 1.28 -0.47
CA GLY A 164 -18.21 2.53 -1.19
C GLY A 164 -17.39 3.71 -0.66
N GLN A 165 -16.22 3.43 -0.06
CA GLN A 165 -15.30 4.44 0.48
C GLN A 165 -14.25 4.84 -0.58
N THR A 166 -14.69 5.19 -1.78
CA THR A 166 -13.82 5.49 -2.93
C THR A 166 -12.87 6.64 -2.65
N ALA A 167 -13.30 7.67 -1.93
CA ALA A 167 -12.46 8.78 -1.51
C ALA A 167 -11.27 8.36 -0.62
N LEU A 168 -11.40 7.26 0.13
CA LEU A 168 -10.35 6.73 1.00
C LEU A 168 -9.51 5.64 0.33
N LEU A 169 -9.88 5.18 -0.85
CA LEU A 169 -9.26 4.04 -1.52
C LEU A 169 -7.76 4.27 -1.78
N GLY A 170 -7.41 5.42 -2.35
CA GLY A 170 -6.01 5.80 -2.57
C GLY A 170 -5.19 5.91 -1.27
N PRO A 171 -5.62 6.72 -0.29
CA PRO A 171 -4.95 6.79 1.01
C PRO A 171 -4.83 5.45 1.74
N ILE A 172 -5.86 4.60 1.71
CA ILE A 172 -5.83 3.26 2.31
C ILE A 172 -4.83 2.36 1.58
N ALA A 173 -4.81 2.38 0.25
CA ALA A 173 -3.86 1.59 -0.54
C ALA A 173 -2.42 1.96 -0.19
N VAL A 174 -2.09 3.26 -0.22
CA VAL A 174 -0.75 3.75 0.13
C VAL A 174 -0.38 3.38 1.56
N ALA A 175 -1.27 3.58 2.52
CA ALA A 175 -1.02 3.26 3.92
C ALA A 175 -0.81 1.76 4.14
N ALA A 176 -1.66 0.90 3.56
CA ALA A 176 -1.60 -0.55 3.72
C ALA A 176 -0.29 -1.13 3.15
N TYR A 177 0.04 -0.77 1.92
CA TYR A 177 1.25 -1.29 1.28
C TYR A 177 2.53 -0.71 1.89
N SER A 178 2.55 0.59 2.23
CA SER A 178 3.69 1.20 2.93
C SER A 178 3.90 0.57 4.30
N TYR A 179 2.82 0.32 5.05
CA TYR A 179 2.88 -0.38 6.33
C TYR A 179 3.50 -1.78 6.17
N MET A 180 3.02 -2.57 5.22
CA MET A 180 3.58 -3.90 4.93
C MET A 180 5.07 -3.83 4.61
N SER A 181 5.48 -2.88 3.79
CA SER A 181 6.89 -2.69 3.38
C SER A 181 7.80 -2.27 4.54
N LEU A 182 7.24 -1.59 5.56
CA LEU A 182 7.98 -1.12 6.72
C LEU A 182 7.99 -2.12 7.90
N VAL A 183 7.27 -3.24 7.80
CA VAL A 183 7.25 -4.29 8.83
C VAL A 183 8.65 -4.75 9.26
N PRO A 184 9.65 -4.95 8.36
CA PRO A 184 11.02 -5.29 8.75
C PRO A 184 11.69 -4.30 9.70
N ILE A 185 11.24 -3.05 9.73
CA ILE A 185 11.75 -2.02 10.65
C ILE A 185 10.94 -2.00 11.95
N ILE A 186 9.63 -2.14 11.85
CA ILE A 186 8.68 -2.00 12.97
C ILE A 186 8.74 -3.24 13.88
N GLN A 187 8.82 -4.42 13.29
CA GLN A 187 8.75 -5.68 14.01
C GLN A 187 9.92 -5.94 14.98
N PRO A 188 11.21 -5.75 14.62
CA PRO A 188 12.33 -6.09 15.50
C PRO A 188 12.36 -5.33 16.84
N PRO A 189 12.08 -4.01 16.91
CA PRO A 189 11.99 -3.32 18.19
C PRO A 189 10.91 -3.87 19.11
N ILE A 190 9.71 -4.15 18.54
CA ILE A 190 8.59 -4.70 19.30
C ILE A 190 8.91 -6.10 19.80
N MET A 191 9.50 -6.96 18.96
CA MET A 191 9.95 -8.29 19.37
C MET A 191 10.98 -8.23 20.50
N LYS A 192 11.93 -7.30 20.43
CA LYS A 192 12.94 -7.12 21.49
C LYS A 192 12.32 -6.65 22.80
N LEU A 193 11.27 -5.84 22.74
CA LEU A 193 10.55 -5.35 23.91
C LEU A 193 9.73 -6.45 24.60
N LEU A 194 9.11 -7.32 23.81
CA LEU A 194 8.17 -8.34 24.31
C LEU A 194 8.82 -9.70 24.62
N THR A 195 10.06 -9.94 24.16
CA THR A 195 10.73 -11.23 24.30
C THR A 195 12.08 -11.09 25.01
N THR A 196 12.45 -12.10 25.78
CA THR A 196 13.77 -12.20 26.41
C THR A 196 14.82 -12.68 25.41
N GLU A 197 16.10 -12.45 25.72
CA GLU A 197 17.19 -12.91 24.88
C GLU A 197 17.26 -14.45 24.77
N LYS A 198 16.85 -15.15 25.84
CA LYS A 198 16.79 -16.64 25.87
C LYS A 198 15.71 -17.14 24.89
N GLU A 199 14.53 -16.53 24.87
CA GLU A 199 13.46 -16.91 23.96
C GLU A 199 13.84 -16.67 22.50
N ARG A 200 14.51 -15.56 22.20
CA ARG A 200 14.98 -15.25 20.83
C ARG A 200 16.06 -16.21 20.30
N LYS A 201 16.77 -16.93 21.19
CA LYS A 201 17.80 -17.94 20.84
C LYS A 201 17.22 -19.33 20.61
N ILE A 202 15.92 -19.54 20.85
CA ILE A 202 15.27 -20.84 20.62
C ILE A 202 15.27 -21.12 19.13
N LYS A 203 15.90 -22.20 18.71
CA LYS A 203 15.84 -22.64 17.30
C LYS A 203 14.52 -23.35 17.06
N MET A 204 13.84 -22.96 16.01
CA MET A 204 12.62 -23.64 15.57
C MET A 204 12.97 -25.04 15.06
N GLY A 205 12.22 -26.05 15.52
CA GLY A 205 12.36 -27.42 15.02
C GLY A 205 11.92 -27.56 13.58
N GLN A 206 12.43 -28.60 12.91
CA GLN A 206 12.00 -28.90 11.55
C GLN A 206 10.52 -29.31 11.56
N LEU A 207 9.72 -28.73 10.65
CA LEU A 207 8.31 -29.09 10.51
C LEU A 207 8.17 -30.52 9.98
N ARG A 208 7.08 -31.22 10.39
CA ARG A 208 6.79 -32.53 9.83
C ARG A 208 6.56 -32.44 8.31
N PRO A 209 6.95 -33.44 7.52
CA PRO A 209 6.59 -33.48 6.12
C PRO A 209 5.06 -33.61 5.98
N VAL A 210 4.49 -32.84 5.07
CA VAL A 210 3.06 -32.91 4.72
C VAL A 210 2.89 -33.87 3.55
N SER A 211 1.90 -34.75 3.60
CA SER A 211 1.63 -35.70 2.52
C SER A 211 0.89 -35.02 1.37
N LYS A 212 0.98 -35.61 0.15
CA LYS A 212 0.25 -35.07 -1.02
C LYS A 212 -1.29 -35.16 -0.90
N LEU A 213 -1.79 -35.93 0.05
CA LEU A 213 -3.23 -36.10 0.30
C LEU A 213 -3.76 -35.10 1.34
N GLU A 214 -2.91 -34.53 2.19
CA GLU A 214 -3.24 -33.45 3.11
C GLU A 214 -3.33 -32.11 2.36
#